data_16f6f0ccc0ba3592b414f6d1f0509be8
#
_entry.id   16f6f0ccc0ba3592b414f6d1f0509be8
#
_cell.length_a   1.000
_cell.length_b   1.000
_cell.length_c   1.000
_cell.angle_alpha   90.00
_cell.angle_beta   90.00
_cell.angle_gamma   90.00
#
_symmetry.space_group_name_H-M   'P 1'
#
loop_
_entity.id
_entity.type
_entity.pdbx_description
1 polymer ?
#
loop_
_entity_poly.entity_id
_entity_poly.type
_entity_poly.pdbx_seq_one_letter_code
_entity_poly.pdbx_strand_id
1 'polypeptide(L)'
;RAETYLVLNLYGGLFRRLAETGGYTFWNGQFRAAQCNANPAQAVTATIDSVSGQFVASGEYAARNTTNGQFIEDMYYALLQRGAELAGYGYWKGQLDTAALTRTQVRQQFLMSGEMQTQSAAIAAQGCLQ
;
A
#
# COMPACT_ATOMS: atom_id res chain seq x y z
N ARG A 1 -14.83 6.67 -1.45
CA ARG A 1 -14.26 6.36 -2.77
C ARG A 1 -13.14 5.33 -2.59
N ALA A 2 -12.75 4.69 -3.67
CA ALA A 2 -11.76 3.61 -3.64
C ALA A 2 -10.40 4.05 -3.08
N GLU A 3 -9.93 5.25 -3.43
CA GLU A 3 -8.68 5.80 -2.91
C GLU A 3 -8.73 6.03 -1.40
N THR A 4 -9.88 6.42 -0.88
CA THR A 4 -10.06 6.63 0.55
C THR A 4 -9.87 5.33 1.34
N TYR A 5 -10.42 4.22 0.84
CA TYR A 5 -10.24 2.93 1.50
C TYR A 5 -8.77 2.52 1.52
N LEU A 6 -8.03 2.75 0.42
CA LEU A 6 -6.62 2.43 0.40
C LEU A 6 -5.84 3.27 1.43
N VAL A 7 -6.10 4.57 1.50
CA VAL A 7 -5.43 5.44 2.49
C VAL A 7 -5.72 4.95 3.92
N LEU A 8 -6.98 4.66 4.23
CA LEU A 8 -7.34 4.17 5.56
C LEU A 8 -6.68 2.81 5.88
N ASN A 9 -6.56 1.94 4.88
CA ASN A 9 -5.91 0.64 5.06
C ASN A 9 -4.39 0.75 5.22
N LEU A 10 -3.76 1.75 4.61
CA LEU A 10 -2.35 2.03 4.85
C LEU A 10 -2.12 2.44 6.31
N TYR A 11 -2.95 3.32 6.85
CA TYR A 11 -2.89 3.69 8.26
C TYR A 11 -3.17 2.49 9.18
N GLY A 12 -4.24 1.77 8.93
CA GLY A 12 -4.63 0.63 9.75
C GLY A 12 -3.63 -0.52 9.70
N GLY A 13 -3.17 -0.88 8.51
CA GLY A 13 -2.26 -2.01 8.32
C GLY A 13 -0.83 -1.73 8.73
N LEU A 14 -0.32 -0.52 8.46
CA LEU A 14 1.08 -0.17 8.73
C LEU A 14 1.27 0.50 10.07
N PHE A 15 0.39 1.44 10.44
CA PHE A 15 0.53 2.23 11.66
C PHE A 15 -0.38 1.75 12.78
N ARG A 16 -1.30 0.85 12.50
CA ARG A 16 -2.24 0.29 13.49
C ARG A 16 -3.06 1.36 14.20
N ARG A 17 -3.48 2.37 13.46
CA ARG A 17 -4.30 3.47 13.97
C ARG A 17 -5.14 4.09 12.87
N LEU A 18 -6.10 4.92 13.26
CA LEU A 18 -6.87 5.72 12.32
C LEU A 18 -6.01 6.89 11.82
N ALA A 19 -6.33 7.37 10.62
CA ALA A 19 -5.71 8.56 10.08
C ALA A 19 -6.19 9.80 10.85
N GLU A 20 -5.29 10.72 11.14
CA GLU A 20 -5.67 12.07 11.56
C GLU A 20 -6.15 12.87 10.33
N THR A 21 -6.94 13.92 10.58
CA THR A 21 -7.58 14.70 9.51
C THR A 21 -6.57 15.23 8.49
N GLY A 22 -5.44 15.77 8.96
CA GLY A 22 -4.41 16.33 8.07
C GLY A 22 -3.78 15.30 7.16
N GLY A 23 -3.42 14.14 7.69
CA GLY A 23 -2.85 13.05 6.90
C GLY A 23 -3.85 12.47 5.93
N TYR A 24 -5.07 12.22 6.39
CA TYR A 24 -6.16 11.75 5.55
C TYR A 24 -6.35 12.67 4.33
N THR A 25 -6.47 13.97 4.56
CA THR A 25 -6.66 14.95 3.50
C THR A 25 -5.47 15.00 2.54
N PHE A 26 -4.25 14.99 3.09
CA PHE A 26 -3.03 15.05 2.29
C PHE A 26 -2.92 13.85 1.35
N TRP A 27 -3.03 12.63 1.88
CA TRP A 27 -2.86 11.43 1.07
C TRP A 27 -3.99 11.22 0.07
N ASN A 28 -5.24 11.48 0.46
CA ASN A 28 -6.34 11.47 -0.50
C ASN A 28 -6.12 12.48 -1.62
N GLY A 29 -5.55 13.64 -1.31
CA GLY A 29 -5.21 14.65 -2.30
C GLY A 29 -4.23 14.16 -3.35
N GLN A 30 -3.25 13.32 -2.95
CA GLN A 30 -2.31 12.71 -3.88
C GLN A 30 -3.04 11.83 -4.90
N PHE A 31 -3.96 10.99 -4.45
CA PHE A 31 -4.74 10.14 -5.34
C PHE A 31 -5.68 10.94 -6.23
N ARG A 32 -6.31 11.97 -5.69
CA ARG A 32 -7.22 12.81 -6.48
C ARG A 32 -6.49 13.58 -7.57
N ALA A 33 -5.26 14.04 -7.29
CA ALA A 33 -4.43 14.63 -8.33
C ALA A 33 -4.09 13.62 -9.44
N ALA A 34 -3.79 12.37 -9.06
CA ALA A 34 -3.51 11.31 -10.02
C ALA A 34 -4.73 11.00 -10.90
N GLN A 35 -5.93 10.98 -10.31
CA GLN A 35 -7.18 10.73 -11.04
C GLN A 35 -7.49 11.85 -12.05
N CYS A 36 -6.98 13.04 -11.82
CA CYS A 36 -7.15 14.19 -12.74
C CYS A 36 -6.01 14.31 -13.75
N ASN A 37 -5.05 13.39 -13.75
CA ASN A 37 -3.95 13.36 -14.69
C ASN A 37 -4.44 12.98 -16.09
N ALA A 38 -3.69 13.38 -17.13
CA ALA A 38 -4.01 13.02 -18.51
C ALA A 38 -4.00 11.50 -18.75
N ASN A 39 -3.20 10.77 -17.98
CA ASN A 39 -3.18 9.30 -17.98
C ASN A 39 -3.43 8.79 -16.55
N PRO A 40 -4.71 8.73 -16.13
CA PRO A 40 -5.02 8.41 -14.73
C PRO A 40 -4.57 7.01 -14.30
N ALA A 41 -4.68 6.00 -15.18
CA ALA A 41 -4.29 4.63 -14.83
C ALA A 41 -2.82 4.57 -14.42
N GLN A 42 -1.94 5.17 -15.21
CA GLN A 42 -0.51 5.20 -14.92
C GLN A 42 -0.20 6.05 -13.70
N ALA A 43 -0.83 7.22 -13.59
CA ALA A 43 -0.62 8.13 -12.48
C ALA A 43 -1.07 7.51 -11.15
N VAL A 44 -2.19 6.81 -11.11
CA VAL A 44 -2.66 6.13 -9.91
C VAL A 44 -1.69 5.02 -9.50
N THR A 45 -1.23 4.20 -10.43
CA THR A 45 -0.25 3.14 -10.14
C THR A 45 1.03 3.74 -9.53
N ALA A 46 1.54 4.82 -10.11
CA ALA A 46 2.73 5.51 -9.60
C ALA A 46 2.48 6.10 -8.20
N THR A 47 1.27 6.61 -7.96
CA THR A 47 0.90 7.18 -6.66
C THR A 47 0.82 6.08 -5.58
N ILE A 48 0.27 4.92 -5.88
CA ILE A 48 0.24 3.79 -4.93
C ILE A 48 1.67 3.41 -4.54
N ASP A 49 2.57 3.30 -5.50
CA ASP A 49 3.99 3.00 -5.23
C ASP A 49 4.60 4.06 -4.33
N SER A 50 4.47 5.33 -4.69
CA SER A 50 5.04 6.45 -3.95
C SER A 50 4.49 6.51 -2.51
N VAL A 51 3.17 6.47 -2.34
CA VAL A 51 2.53 6.63 -1.03
C VAL A 51 2.84 5.43 -0.13
N SER A 52 2.67 4.21 -0.62
CA SER A 52 2.98 3.02 0.18
C SER A 52 4.44 2.96 0.56
N GLY A 53 5.33 3.37 -0.35
CA GLY A 53 6.77 3.44 -0.08
C GLY A 53 7.10 4.45 1.02
N GLN A 54 6.45 5.61 1.01
CA GLN A 54 6.64 6.63 2.06
C GLN A 54 6.16 6.15 3.41
N PHE A 55 5.02 5.44 3.47
CA PHE A 55 4.52 4.85 4.73
C PHE A 55 5.52 3.85 5.30
N VAL A 56 6.01 2.94 4.48
CA VAL A 56 6.97 1.90 4.92
C VAL A 56 8.30 2.50 5.35
N ALA A 57 8.74 3.57 4.68
CA ALA A 57 10.00 4.25 5.00
C ALA A 57 9.90 5.25 6.14
N SER A 58 8.70 5.48 6.69
CA SER A 58 8.48 6.50 7.72
C SER A 58 9.10 6.11 9.06
N GLY A 59 9.40 7.13 9.87
CA GLY A 59 9.84 6.92 11.26
C GLY A 59 8.77 6.23 12.10
N GLU A 60 7.50 6.49 11.84
CA GLU A 60 6.41 5.83 12.56
C GLU A 60 6.40 4.32 12.31
N TYR A 61 6.61 3.90 11.06
CA TYR A 61 6.69 2.46 10.76
C TYR A 61 7.95 1.84 11.37
N ALA A 62 9.08 2.53 11.26
CA ALA A 62 10.35 2.06 11.85
C ALA A 62 10.22 1.87 13.37
N ALA A 63 9.48 2.74 14.04
CA ALA A 63 9.28 2.67 15.50
C ALA A 63 8.53 1.40 15.92
N ARG A 64 7.75 0.77 15.04
CA ARG A 64 7.07 -0.48 15.34
C ARG A 64 8.05 -1.66 15.41
N ASN A 65 9.25 -1.53 14.85
CA ASN A 65 10.29 -2.55 14.86
C ASN A 65 9.76 -3.94 14.47
N THR A 66 9.10 -4.02 13.32
CA THR A 66 8.42 -5.24 12.87
C THR A 66 9.41 -6.34 12.49
N THR A 67 9.05 -7.59 12.79
CA THR A 67 9.71 -8.76 12.23
C THR A 67 9.37 -8.90 10.75
N ASN A 68 10.09 -9.76 10.03
CA ASN A 68 9.76 -10.06 8.64
C ASN A 68 8.35 -10.62 8.50
N GLY A 69 7.93 -11.52 9.41
CA GLY A 69 6.57 -12.05 9.40
C GLY A 69 5.52 -10.96 9.60
N GLN A 70 5.75 -10.05 10.55
CA GLN A 70 4.85 -8.92 10.78
C GLN A 70 4.79 -7.98 9.57
N PHE A 71 5.93 -7.74 8.92
CA PHE A 71 5.96 -6.93 7.70
C PHE A 71 5.08 -7.56 6.61
N ILE A 72 5.17 -8.87 6.41
CA ILE A 72 4.35 -9.57 5.41
C ILE A 72 2.86 -9.44 5.75
N GLU A 73 2.48 -9.65 7.02
CA GLU A 73 1.09 -9.45 7.45
C GLU A 73 0.62 -8.02 7.18
N ASP A 74 1.47 -7.03 7.47
CA ASP A 74 1.16 -5.63 7.24
C ASP A 74 0.92 -5.35 5.75
N MET A 75 1.73 -5.94 4.86
CA MET A 75 1.56 -5.79 3.42
C MET A 75 0.21 -6.36 2.95
N TYR A 76 -0.17 -7.54 3.46
CA TYR A 76 -1.46 -8.13 3.12
C TYR A 76 -2.62 -7.24 3.56
N TYR A 77 -2.60 -6.77 4.81
CA TYR A 77 -3.67 -5.92 5.30
C TYR A 77 -3.71 -4.56 4.62
N ALA A 78 -2.56 -3.89 4.52
CA ALA A 78 -2.51 -2.53 3.99
C ALA A 78 -2.80 -2.46 2.49
N LEU A 79 -2.29 -3.41 1.71
CA LEU A 79 -2.39 -3.37 0.25
C LEU A 79 -3.48 -4.28 -0.28
N LEU A 80 -3.60 -5.51 0.22
CA LEU A 80 -4.56 -6.47 -0.29
C LEU A 80 -5.86 -6.55 0.53
N GLN A 81 -5.92 -5.83 1.64
CA GLN A 81 -7.12 -5.69 2.48
C GLN A 81 -7.64 -7.04 3.00
N ARG A 82 -6.72 -7.94 3.29
CA ARG A 82 -7.04 -9.27 3.82
C ARG A 82 -5.87 -9.84 4.61
N GLY A 83 -6.14 -10.91 5.36
CA GLY A 83 -5.08 -11.68 6.00
C GLY A 83 -4.30 -12.50 4.98
N ALA A 84 -3.06 -12.85 5.33
CA ALA A 84 -2.23 -13.70 4.51
C ALA A 84 -2.73 -15.16 4.59
N GLU A 85 -2.77 -15.86 3.46
CA GLU A 85 -2.87 -17.32 3.46
C GLU A 85 -1.52 -17.93 3.85
N LEU A 86 -1.55 -19.12 4.43
CA LEU A 86 -0.35 -19.75 5.00
C LEU A 86 0.78 -19.93 3.97
N ALA A 87 0.43 -20.35 2.75
CA ALA A 87 1.42 -20.59 1.69
C ALA A 87 2.11 -19.29 1.28
N GLY A 88 1.33 -18.23 1.05
CA GLY A 88 1.88 -16.92 0.68
C GLY A 88 2.73 -16.30 1.77
N TYR A 89 2.24 -16.37 3.01
CA TYR A 89 2.99 -15.90 4.17
C TYR A 89 4.37 -16.57 4.25
N GLY A 90 4.39 -17.91 4.17
CA GLY A 90 5.65 -18.67 4.25
C GLY A 90 6.59 -18.34 3.10
N TYR A 91 6.07 -18.20 1.89
CA TYR A 91 6.88 -17.84 0.72
C TYR A 91 7.58 -16.49 0.90
N TRP A 92 6.81 -15.45 1.21
CA TRP A 92 7.34 -14.09 1.32
C TRP A 92 8.28 -13.96 2.52
N LYS A 93 7.91 -14.55 3.66
CA LYS A 93 8.76 -14.54 4.84
C LYS A 93 10.11 -15.21 4.54
N GLY A 94 10.09 -16.34 3.84
CA GLY A 94 11.30 -17.04 3.43
C GLY A 94 12.18 -16.20 2.52
N GLN A 95 11.60 -15.44 1.59
CA GLN A 95 12.35 -14.53 0.71
C GLN A 95 13.06 -13.43 1.52
N LEU A 96 12.42 -12.92 2.56
CA LEU A 96 13.03 -11.91 3.44
C LEU A 96 14.06 -12.53 4.37
N ASP A 97 13.76 -13.67 4.99
CA ASP A 97 14.66 -14.31 5.95
C ASP A 97 15.97 -14.76 5.32
N THR A 98 15.93 -15.18 4.05
CA THR A 98 17.13 -15.60 3.30
C THR A 98 17.80 -14.44 2.58
N ALA A 99 17.24 -13.22 2.66
CA ALA A 99 17.69 -12.05 1.93
C ALA A 99 17.65 -12.20 0.40
N ALA A 100 16.86 -13.15 -0.11
CA ALA A 100 16.61 -13.26 -1.54
C ALA A 100 15.89 -12.02 -2.09
N LEU A 101 15.01 -11.44 -1.27
CA LEU A 101 14.35 -10.17 -1.56
C LEU A 101 14.49 -9.23 -0.37
N THR A 102 14.53 -7.92 -0.66
CA THR A 102 14.41 -6.87 0.34
C THR A 102 12.94 -6.56 0.59
N ARG A 103 12.63 -5.86 1.69
CA ARG A 103 11.26 -5.41 1.96
C ARG A 103 10.74 -4.49 0.86
N THR A 104 11.58 -3.63 0.30
CA THR A 104 11.22 -2.78 -0.85
C THR A 104 10.81 -3.63 -2.05
N GLN A 105 11.56 -4.68 -2.35
CA GLN A 105 11.26 -5.57 -3.47
C GLN A 105 9.96 -6.35 -3.23
N VAL A 106 9.72 -6.81 -2.01
CA VAL A 106 8.46 -7.49 -1.66
C VAL A 106 7.27 -6.54 -1.87
N ARG A 107 7.35 -5.31 -1.35
CA ARG A 107 6.30 -4.32 -1.55
C ARG A 107 6.02 -4.09 -3.04
N GLN A 108 7.07 -3.94 -3.83
CA GLN A 108 6.95 -3.74 -5.27
C GLN A 108 6.27 -4.93 -5.95
N GLN A 109 6.59 -6.15 -5.53
CA GLN A 109 5.92 -7.34 -6.08
C GLN A 109 4.45 -7.42 -5.67
N PHE A 110 4.11 -7.02 -4.46
CA PHE A 110 2.69 -6.89 -4.06
C PHE A 110 1.94 -5.92 -4.97
N LEU A 111 2.58 -4.79 -5.30
CA LEU A 111 1.96 -3.80 -6.20
C LEU A 111 1.71 -4.33 -7.61
N MET A 112 2.48 -5.32 -8.06
CA MET A 112 2.33 -5.95 -9.37
C MET A 112 1.31 -7.09 -9.37
N SER A 113 0.79 -7.48 -8.21
CA SER A 113 -0.19 -8.57 -8.14
C SER A 113 -1.50 -8.21 -8.84
N GLY A 114 -2.24 -9.24 -9.26
CA GLY A 114 -3.55 -9.03 -9.89
C GLY A 114 -4.54 -8.30 -8.98
N GLU A 115 -4.50 -8.60 -7.68
CA GLU A 115 -5.35 -7.91 -6.68
C GLU A 115 -5.06 -6.41 -6.65
N MET A 116 -3.79 -6.02 -6.62
CA MET A 116 -3.42 -4.61 -6.63
C MET A 116 -3.73 -3.94 -7.96
N GLN A 117 -3.55 -4.62 -9.07
CA GLN A 117 -3.90 -4.05 -10.38
C GLN A 117 -5.40 -3.80 -10.48
N THR A 118 -6.23 -4.70 -9.96
CA THR A 118 -7.68 -4.50 -9.89
C THR A 118 -8.02 -3.29 -9.02
N GLN A 119 -7.37 -3.16 -7.88
CA GLN A 119 -7.59 -2.04 -6.97
C GLN A 119 -7.14 -0.71 -7.60
N SER A 120 -5.98 -0.70 -8.24
CA SER A 120 -5.45 0.48 -8.95
C SER A 120 -6.41 0.92 -10.06
N ALA A 121 -6.92 -0.03 -10.85
CA ALA A 121 -7.89 0.25 -11.90
C ALA A 121 -9.20 0.84 -11.34
N ALA A 122 -9.66 0.32 -10.20
CA ALA A 122 -10.86 0.83 -9.54
C ALA A 122 -10.66 2.28 -9.05
N ILE A 123 -9.49 2.60 -8.53
CA ILE A 123 -9.17 3.97 -8.11
C ILE A 123 -9.15 4.90 -9.33
N ALA A 124 -8.49 4.52 -10.40
CA ALA A 124 -8.45 5.31 -11.63
C ALA A 124 -9.86 5.53 -12.21
N ALA A 125 -10.71 4.50 -12.15
CA ALA A 125 -12.07 4.55 -12.69
C ALA A 125 -13.01 5.46 -11.90
N GLN A 126 -12.66 5.82 -10.65
CA GLN A 126 -13.46 6.80 -9.87
C GLN A 126 -13.54 8.16 -10.58
N GLY A 127 -12.55 8.46 -11.39
CA GLY A 127 -12.51 9.70 -12.17
C GLY A 127 -12.06 10.91 -11.37
N CYS A 128 -11.80 11.98 -12.08
CA CYS A 128 -11.35 13.25 -11.51
C CYS A 128 -12.46 13.89 -10.66
N LEU A 129 -12.15 14.19 -9.43
CA LEU A 129 -13.04 14.90 -8.51
C LEU A 129 -12.56 16.35 -8.43
N GLN A 130 -13.34 17.26 -8.98
CA GLN A 130 -13.04 18.69 -9.00
C GLN A 130 -13.98 19.47 -8.09
#